data_89a0b233e454f33c482ea2ee5251ad6a
#
_entry.id   89a0b233e454f33c482ea2ee5251ad6a
#
_cell.length_a   1.000
_cell.length_b   1.000
_cell.length_c   1.000
_cell.angle_alpha   90.00
_cell.angle_beta   90.00
_cell.angle_gamma   90.00
#
_symmetry.space_group_name_H-M   'P 1'
#
loop_
_entity.id
_entity.type
_entity.pdbx_description
1 polymer ?
#
loop_
_entity_poly.entity_id
_entity_poly.type
_entity_poly.pdbx_seq_one_letter_code
_entity_poly.pdbx_strand_id
1 'polypeptide(L)'
;MRITRHLVKGALTLGSSLALLVALPGSAFAAPPPALPANADGLEQTFQPAYDYDTDGCYPTPAIGADGTINGGLNPSGALNGQCRDSWDLTNTNGYARYKCNNGWCAIIYGLYFEKDQAVAGSGLGGHRHDWEHVVVWVQNNQAQYVSTSAHGGFSVYGRDRIRWDGTHPKIVYHKDGISTHCFRPANSNDEPPENHQHSWQFPSLVGWNGYPAGLRDKLTQADFGSAVFGLKDGNFNAHLAKAKPSGIAFDPYA
;
A
#
# COMPACT_ATOMS: atom_id res chain seq x y z
N MET A 1 39.98 79.91 -42.39
CA MET A 1 40.40 78.88 -41.45
C MET A 1 39.17 78.03 -41.19
N ARG A 2 39.06 76.83 -41.89
CA ARG A 2 37.92 75.95 -41.83
C ARG A 2 38.30 74.80 -40.90
N ILE A 3 37.53 74.55 -39.83
CA ILE A 3 37.70 73.48 -38.88
C ILE A 3 36.71 72.39 -39.26
N THR A 4 37.25 71.24 -39.68
CA THR A 4 36.46 70.07 -40.00
C THR A 4 36.25 69.19 -38.74
N ARG A 5 35.00 68.96 -38.38
CA ARG A 5 34.63 68.03 -37.28
C ARG A 5 34.43 66.65 -37.83
N HIS A 6 35.22 65.70 -37.34
CA HIS A 6 35.00 64.27 -37.56
C HIS A 6 33.99 63.72 -36.57
N LEU A 7 32.90 63.14 -37.09
CA LEU A 7 31.95 62.39 -36.33
C LEU A 7 32.44 60.89 -36.23
N VAL A 8 32.71 60.46 -35.03
CA VAL A 8 32.97 59.02 -34.75
C VAL A 8 31.61 58.37 -34.48
N LYS A 9 31.23 57.41 -35.36
CA LYS A 9 30.07 56.54 -35.16
C LYS A 9 30.50 55.35 -34.30
N GLY A 10 30.08 55.35 -33.04
CA GLY A 10 30.19 54.16 -32.18
C GLY A 10 29.08 53.15 -32.49
N ALA A 11 29.46 51.96 -32.89
CA ALA A 11 28.53 50.83 -33.04
C ALA A 11 28.33 50.14 -31.68
N LEU A 12 27.12 50.21 -31.15
CA LEU A 12 26.72 49.37 -30.00
C LEU A 12 26.37 47.99 -30.48
N THR A 13 27.20 47.02 -30.15
CA THR A 13 26.87 45.60 -30.31
C THR A 13 26.05 45.14 -29.10
N LEU A 14 24.74 44.91 -29.27
CA LEU A 14 23.91 44.18 -28.30
C LEU A 14 24.30 42.69 -28.34
N GLY A 15 25.01 42.26 -27.29
CA GLY A 15 25.25 40.82 -27.05
C GLY A 15 23.98 40.17 -26.48
N SER A 16 23.27 39.41 -27.30
CA SER A 16 22.17 38.57 -26.84
C SER A 16 22.73 37.36 -26.08
N SER A 17 22.68 37.38 -24.75
CA SER A 17 23.00 36.24 -23.90
C SER A 17 21.85 35.23 -23.99
N LEU A 18 22.03 34.18 -24.75
CA LEU A 18 21.10 33.03 -24.78
C LEU A 18 21.30 32.23 -23.49
N ALA A 19 20.41 32.43 -22.51
CA ALA A 19 20.37 31.59 -21.31
C ALA A 19 19.88 30.18 -21.70
N LEU A 20 20.80 29.23 -21.76
CA LEU A 20 20.47 27.81 -21.94
C LEU A 20 19.84 27.29 -20.65
N LEU A 21 18.50 27.20 -20.59
CA LEU A 21 17.78 26.52 -19.53
C LEU A 21 18.07 25.01 -19.69
N VAL A 22 19.05 24.52 -18.95
CA VAL A 22 19.25 23.07 -18.78
C VAL A 22 18.10 22.58 -17.88
N ALA A 23 17.05 22.03 -18.49
CA ALA A 23 16.06 21.26 -17.77
C ALA A 23 16.76 20.02 -17.24
N LEU A 24 17.04 19.98 -15.93
CA LEU A 24 17.45 18.74 -15.26
C LEU A 24 16.30 17.73 -15.46
N PRO A 25 16.58 16.50 -15.96
CA PRO A 25 15.55 15.48 -15.98
C PRO A 25 15.13 15.24 -14.53
N GLY A 26 13.93 15.70 -14.15
CA GLY A 26 13.28 15.24 -12.94
C GLY A 26 13.23 13.73 -13.02
N SER A 27 13.64 13.02 -11.97
CA SER A 27 13.47 11.57 -11.89
C SER A 27 11.97 11.31 -12.02
N ALA A 28 11.52 10.92 -13.20
CA ALA A 28 10.17 10.43 -13.39
C ALA A 28 10.09 9.09 -12.63
N PHE A 29 9.44 9.09 -11.48
CA PHE A 29 9.06 7.84 -10.83
C PHE A 29 8.06 7.16 -11.76
N ALA A 30 8.24 5.86 -12.00
CA ALA A 30 7.27 5.10 -12.76
C ALA A 30 5.95 5.10 -11.97
N ALA A 31 4.85 5.47 -12.61
CA ALA A 31 3.54 5.36 -11.98
C ALA A 31 3.26 3.90 -11.60
N PRO A 32 2.49 3.64 -10.53
CA PRO A 32 2.04 2.29 -10.22
C PRO A 32 1.35 1.63 -11.41
N PRO A 33 1.51 0.30 -11.61
CA PRO A 33 0.81 -0.39 -12.68
C PRO A 33 -0.72 -0.27 -12.51
N PRO A 34 -1.52 -0.38 -13.59
CA PRO A 34 -2.97 -0.42 -13.48
C PRO A 34 -3.46 -1.60 -12.64
N ALA A 35 -4.50 -1.37 -11.84
CA ALA A 35 -5.09 -2.39 -10.99
C ALA A 35 -5.64 -3.57 -11.80
N LEU A 36 -5.48 -4.77 -11.27
CA LEU A 36 -6.15 -5.96 -11.76
C LEU A 36 -7.66 -5.86 -11.49
N PRO A 37 -8.50 -6.40 -12.38
CA PRO A 37 -9.92 -6.50 -12.09
C PRO A 37 -10.17 -7.39 -10.87
N ALA A 38 -11.19 -7.04 -10.09
CA ALA A 38 -11.58 -7.84 -8.94
C ALA A 38 -11.97 -9.27 -9.38
N ASN A 39 -11.38 -10.25 -8.72
CA ASN A 39 -11.68 -11.67 -8.92
C ASN A 39 -11.32 -12.44 -7.64
N ALA A 40 -12.25 -12.50 -6.70
CA ALA A 40 -12.09 -13.18 -5.42
C ALA A 40 -13.29 -14.06 -5.11
N ASP A 41 -13.11 -15.07 -4.26
CA ASP A 41 -14.17 -15.98 -3.84
C ASP A 41 -15.20 -15.25 -2.94
N GLY A 42 -16.43 -15.79 -2.86
CA GLY A 42 -17.49 -15.21 -2.05
C GLY A 42 -17.11 -15.07 -0.57
N LEU A 43 -16.36 -16.01 -0.01
CA LEU A 43 -15.86 -15.94 1.36
C LEU A 43 -14.89 -14.75 1.55
N GLU A 44 -13.96 -14.56 0.61
CA GLU A 44 -13.01 -13.45 0.62
C GLU A 44 -13.72 -12.10 0.49
N GLN A 45 -14.73 -12.00 -0.38
CA GLN A 45 -15.51 -10.79 -0.57
C GLN A 45 -16.36 -10.45 0.66
N THR A 46 -17.00 -11.46 1.29
CA THR A 46 -17.90 -11.26 2.43
C THR A 46 -17.20 -10.62 3.64
N PHE A 47 -15.94 -10.96 3.86
CA PHE A 47 -15.19 -10.51 5.03
C PHE A 47 -14.03 -9.56 4.69
N GLN A 48 -13.98 -9.03 3.46
CA GLN A 48 -12.97 -8.06 3.06
C GLN A 48 -12.97 -6.88 4.04
N PRO A 49 -11.83 -6.46 4.60
CA PRO A 49 -11.79 -5.28 5.45
C PRO A 49 -12.17 -4.01 4.70
N ALA A 50 -12.86 -3.11 5.40
CA ALA A 50 -13.07 -1.73 5.00
C ALA A 50 -11.88 -0.90 5.50
N TYR A 51 -11.15 -0.25 4.60
CA TYR A 51 -9.90 0.42 4.94
C TYR A 51 -10.01 1.94 4.97
N ASP A 52 -9.26 2.55 5.89
CA ASP A 52 -8.86 3.94 5.83
C ASP A 52 -7.34 4.06 5.93
N TYR A 53 -6.82 5.21 5.53
CA TYR A 53 -5.40 5.52 5.47
C TYR A 53 -5.18 6.89 6.08
N ASP A 54 -4.49 6.95 7.22
CA ASP A 54 -4.19 8.20 7.93
C ASP A 54 -3.43 9.18 7.01
N THR A 55 -3.57 10.47 7.25
CA THR A 55 -3.08 11.54 6.37
C THR A 55 -1.58 11.50 6.08
N ASP A 56 -0.77 10.87 6.92
CA ASP A 56 0.68 10.74 6.74
C ASP A 56 1.11 9.45 6.01
N GLY A 57 0.19 8.49 5.78
CA GLY A 57 0.45 7.23 5.07
C GLY A 57 0.32 7.32 3.55
N CYS A 58 1.02 6.43 2.84
CA CYS A 58 0.76 6.15 1.43
C CYS A 58 -0.61 5.51 1.22
N TYR A 59 -1.17 5.62 0.03
CA TYR A 59 -2.26 4.74 -0.40
C TYR A 59 -1.71 3.41 -0.93
N PRO A 60 -2.47 2.32 -0.80
CA PRO A 60 -2.08 1.06 -1.40
C PRO A 60 -2.18 1.16 -2.92
N THR A 61 -1.27 0.50 -3.61
CA THR A 61 -1.20 0.43 -5.07
C THR A 61 -1.11 -1.02 -5.53
N PRO A 62 -1.35 -1.33 -6.81
CA PRO A 62 -1.14 -2.68 -7.31
C PRO A 62 0.34 -3.08 -7.22
N ALA A 63 0.61 -4.25 -6.66
CA ALA A 63 1.96 -4.84 -6.62
C ALA A 63 2.38 -5.42 -7.99
N ILE A 64 1.39 -5.73 -8.85
CA ILE A 64 1.59 -6.27 -10.21
C ILE A 64 0.47 -5.79 -11.12
N GLY A 65 0.82 -5.39 -12.34
CA GLY A 65 -0.12 -5.04 -13.39
C GLY A 65 -0.57 -6.23 -14.24
N ALA A 66 -1.59 -6.02 -15.08
CA ALA A 66 -2.13 -7.04 -15.98
C ALA A 66 -1.13 -7.52 -17.04
N ASP A 67 -0.14 -6.69 -17.40
CA ASP A 67 0.99 -7.03 -18.28
C ASP A 67 2.10 -7.80 -17.55
N GLY A 68 1.95 -7.99 -16.25
CA GLY A 68 2.93 -8.61 -15.39
C GLY A 68 4.05 -7.68 -14.91
N THR A 69 3.95 -6.38 -15.13
CA THR A 69 4.90 -5.42 -14.56
C THR A 69 4.78 -5.44 -13.03
N ILE A 70 5.88 -5.75 -12.33
CA ILE A 70 5.97 -5.65 -10.88
C ILE A 70 6.18 -4.17 -10.51
N ASN A 71 5.44 -3.69 -9.49
CA ASN A 71 5.62 -2.34 -8.99
C ASN A 71 7.04 -2.15 -8.44
N GLY A 72 7.73 -1.12 -8.95
CA GLY A 72 9.12 -0.84 -8.57
C GLY A 72 9.29 -0.21 -7.19
N GLY A 73 8.19 0.20 -6.56
CA GLY A 73 8.20 0.90 -5.27
C GLY A 73 8.88 2.26 -5.32
N LEU A 74 8.82 2.98 -4.22
CA LEU A 74 9.45 4.29 -4.04
C LEU A 74 10.58 4.26 -3.02
N ASN A 75 11.58 5.10 -3.18
CA ASN A 75 12.59 5.29 -2.15
C ASN A 75 11.97 6.01 -0.94
N PRO A 76 12.29 5.61 0.30
CA PRO A 76 11.85 6.30 1.51
C PRO A 76 12.60 7.64 1.64
N SER A 77 12.09 8.68 0.98
CA SER A 77 12.66 10.03 0.96
C SER A 77 11.57 11.07 0.82
N GLY A 78 11.88 12.34 1.13
CA GLY A 78 10.91 13.43 1.09
C GLY A 78 9.83 13.31 2.18
N ALA A 79 8.61 13.75 1.90
CA ALA A 79 7.49 13.62 2.82
C ALA A 79 7.11 12.14 3.04
N LEU A 80 6.56 11.80 4.21
CA LEU A 80 6.14 10.43 4.56
C LEU A 80 5.22 9.84 3.50
N ASN A 81 4.23 10.61 3.07
CA ASN A 81 3.24 10.29 2.05
C ASN A 81 3.56 10.85 0.65
N GLY A 82 4.76 11.42 0.46
CA GLY A 82 5.13 12.07 -0.81
C GLY A 82 5.18 11.07 -1.97
N GLN A 83 4.53 11.43 -3.11
CA GLN A 83 4.48 10.65 -4.36
C GLN A 83 3.71 9.32 -4.28
N CYS A 84 2.99 9.06 -3.20
CA CYS A 84 2.22 7.82 -2.99
C CYS A 84 0.87 8.08 -2.30
N ARG A 85 0.33 9.30 -2.40
CA ARG A 85 -0.97 9.66 -1.82
C ARG A 85 -1.76 10.58 -2.75
N ASP A 86 -1.62 10.41 -4.04
CA ASP A 86 -2.46 11.13 -4.98
C ASP A 86 -3.90 10.58 -4.95
N SER A 87 -4.90 11.45 -5.17
CA SER A 87 -6.32 11.03 -5.07
C SER A 87 -6.70 9.90 -6.04
N TRP A 88 -5.99 9.77 -7.15
CA TRP A 88 -6.20 8.69 -8.11
C TRP A 88 -5.66 7.33 -7.63
N ASP A 89 -4.67 7.30 -6.72
CA ASP A 89 -4.17 6.06 -6.13
C ASP A 89 -5.28 5.29 -5.40
N LEU A 90 -6.23 5.99 -4.76
CA LEU A 90 -7.38 5.36 -4.11
C LEU A 90 -8.25 4.53 -5.08
N THR A 91 -8.27 4.89 -6.35
CA THR A 91 -9.05 4.18 -7.38
C THR A 91 -8.21 3.20 -8.19
N ASN A 92 -6.87 3.30 -8.12
CA ASN A 92 -5.92 2.40 -8.76
C ASN A 92 -5.25 1.49 -7.71
N THR A 93 -6.01 0.62 -7.08
CA THR A 93 -5.53 -0.22 -5.97
C THR A 93 -6.04 -1.65 -6.09
N ASN A 94 -5.25 -2.60 -5.59
CA ASN A 94 -5.67 -3.98 -5.36
C ASN A 94 -5.51 -4.36 -3.89
N GLY A 95 -6.49 -5.10 -3.39
CA GLY A 95 -6.31 -5.98 -2.25
C GLY A 95 -6.06 -7.41 -2.73
N TYR A 96 -5.31 -8.18 -1.99
CA TYR A 96 -5.01 -9.58 -2.30
C TYR A 96 -5.50 -10.46 -1.17
N ALA A 97 -6.15 -11.59 -1.49
CA ALA A 97 -6.70 -12.47 -0.49
C ALA A 97 -6.31 -13.93 -0.70
N ARG A 98 -6.22 -14.65 0.41
CA ARG A 98 -6.07 -16.11 0.44
C ARG A 98 -6.70 -16.64 1.71
N TYR A 99 -7.32 -17.81 1.66
CA TYR A 99 -7.88 -18.42 2.85
C TYR A 99 -7.53 -19.91 2.99
N LYS A 100 -7.68 -20.40 4.21
CA LYS A 100 -7.63 -21.81 4.59
C LYS A 100 -8.72 -22.07 5.60
N CYS A 101 -9.40 -23.23 5.46
CA CYS A 101 -10.41 -23.67 6.42
C CYS A 101 -10.06 -25.06 6.96
N ASN A 102 -10.08 -25.22 8.28
CA ASN A 102 -10.00 -26.52 8.94
C ASN A 102 -10.56 -26.44 10.37
N ASN A 103 -10.87 -27.57 10.96
CA ASN A 103 -11.35 -27.69 12.35
C ASN A 103 -12.49 -26.73 12.71
N GLY A 104 -13.40 -26.46 11.76
CA GLY A 104 -14.54 -25.57 11.96
C GLY A 104 -14.22 -24.08 11.89
N TRP A 105 -13.03 -23.69 11.51
CA TRP A 105 -12.58 -22.30 11.33
C TRP A 105 -12.10 -22.04 9.92
N CYS A 106 -12.32 -20.82 9.45
CA CYS A 106 -11.64 -20.28 8.27
C CYS A 106 -10.79 -19.06 8.68
N ALA A 107 -9.56 -19.04 8.20
CA ALA A 107 -8.65 -17.91 8.30
C ALA A 107 -8.50 -17.28 6.92
N ILE A 108 -8.89 -16.01 6.78
CA ILE A 108 -8.79 -15.25 5.52
C ILE A 108 -7.76 -14.16 5.73
N ILE A 109 -6.61 -14.26 5.06
CA ILE A 109 -5.59 -13.21 5.05
C ILE A 109 -5.81 -12.27 3.87
N TYR A 110 -5.81 -10.98 4.15
CA TYR A 110 -5.84 -9.90 3.17
C TYR A 110 -4.52 -9.16 3.23
N GLY A 111 -3.94 -8.87 2.08
CA GLY A 111 -2.71 -8.08 1.96
C GLY A 111 -2.93 -6.83 1.14
N LEU A 112 -2.37 -5.70 1.59
CA LEU A 112 -2.21 -4.49 0.80
C LEU A 112 -0.72 -4.23 0.58
N TYR A 113 -0.41 -3.74 -0.61
CA TYR A 113 0.94 -3.33 -0.99
C TYR A 113 1.04 -1.81 -1.04
N PHE A 114 2.10 -1.27 -0.47
CA PHE A 114 2.45 0.15 -0.51
C PHE A 114 3.83 0.31 -1.14
N GLU A 115 4.04 1.39 -1.90
CA GLU A 115 5.29 1.60 -2.63
C GLU A 115 6.49 1.92 -1.76
N LYS A 116 6.24 2.49 -0.59
CA LYS A 116 7.23 2.72 0.48
C LYS A 116 6.55 2.75 1.83
N ASP A 117 7.34 2.54 2.87
CA ASP A 117 7.02 2.92 4.23
C ASP A 117 8.17 3.74 4.81
N GLN A 118 7.86 4.80 5.57
CA GLN A 118 8.83 5.78 6.00
C GLN A 118 8.54 6.26 7.43
N ALA A 119 9.52 6.08 8.32
CA ALA A 119 9.39 6.51 9.73
C ALA A 119 9.66 8.00 9.90
N VAL A 120 10.66 8.54 9.18
CA VAL A 120 11.15 9.92 9.34
C VAL A 120 11.12 10.66 8.01
N ALA A 121 10.43 11.79 7.97
CA ALA A 121 10.38 12.64 6.78
C ALA A 121 11.79 13.14 6.39
N GLY A 122 12.05 13.22 5.08
CA GLY A 122 13.31 13.72 4.53
C GLY A 122 14.48 12.73 4.60
N SER A 123 14.34 11.57 5.25
CA SER A 123 15.40 10.60 5.37
C SER A 123 14.91 9.17 5.17
N GLY A 124 15.82 8.25 4.76
CA GLY A 124 15.55 6.81 4.70
C GLY A 124 15.71 6.08 6.03
N LEU A 125 15.94 6.81 7.15
CA LEU A 125 16.10 6.18 8.46
C LEU A 125 14.81 5.53 8.94
N GLY A 126 14.88 4.23 9.26
CA GLY A 126 13.75 3.44 9.74
C GLY A 126 12.68 3.16 8.69
N GLY A 127 12.92 3.49 7.39
CA GLY A 127 12.01 3.25 6.29
C GLY A 127 12.55 2.23 5.29
N HIS A 128 11.68 1.78 4.40
CA HIS A 128 12.03 0.85 3.34
C HIS A 128 11.19 1.09 2.08
N ARG A 129 11.79 0.75 0.93
CA ARG A 129 11.08 0.61 -0.32
C ARG A 129 10.20 -0.63 -0.21
N HIS A 130 9.01 -0.57 -0.79
CA HIS A 130 7.97 -1.58 -0.68
C HIS A 130 7.51 -1.81 0.77
N ASP A 131 6.23 -2.01 0.92
CA ASP A 131 5.64 -2.46 2.17
C ASP A 131 4.47 -3.41 1.90
N TRP A 132 4.32 -4.40 2.76
CA TRP A 132 3.23 -5.35 2.76
C TRP A 132 2.63 -5.45 4.15
N GLU A 133 1.39 -5.00 4.28
CA GLU A 133 0.64 -5.13 5.51
C GLU A 133 -0.56 -6.06 5.35
N HIS A 134 -0.93 -6.75 6.44
CA HIS A 134 -1.88 -7.84 6.39
C HIS A 134 -2.95 -7.73 7.47
N VAL A 135 -4.17 -8.15 7.12
CA VAL A 135 -5.26 -8.39 8.06
C VAL A 135 -5.69 -9.84 7.94
N VAL A 136 -5.86 -10.53 9.07
CA VAL A 136 -6.44 -11.88 9.07
C VAL A 136 -7.80 -11.85 9.76
N VAL A 137 -8.85 -12.24 9.04
CA VAL A 137 -10.20 -12.39 9.59
C VAL A 137 -10.44 -13.87 9.89
N TRP A 138 -10.79 -14.16 11.14
CA TRP A 138 -11.03 -15.50 11.66
C TRP A 138 -12.52 -15.75 11.76
N VAL A 139 -13.02 -16.68 10.94
CA VAL A 139 -14.45 -16.95 10.76
C VAL A 139 -14.82 -18.32 11.31
N GLN A 140 -15.89 -18.36 12.10
CA GLN A 140 -16.53 -19.59 12.56
C GLN A 140 -18.05 -19.42 12.43
N ASN A 141 -18.75 -20.45 11.98
CA ASN A 141 -20.20 -20.43 11.79
C ASN A 141 -20.69 -19.22 10.96
N ASN A 142 -20.01 -18.92 9.87
CA ASN A 142 -20.26 -17.77 8.98
C ASN A 142 -20.22 -16.38 9.67
N GLN A 143 -19.52 -16.29 10.78
CA GLN A 143 -19.33 -15.03 11.51
C GLN A 143 -17.85 -14.81 11.81
N ALA A 144 -17.35 -13.60 11.54
CA ALA A 144 -16.02 -13.18 11.99
C ALA A 144 -15.99 -13.11 13.52
N GLN A 145 -15.12 -13.87 14.15
CA GLN A 145 -14.94 -13.95 15.60
C GLN A 145 -13.75 -13.12 16.09
N TYR A 146 -12.69 -13.08 15.27
CA TYR A 146 -11.49 -12.31 15.58
C TYR A 146 -10.96 -11.63 14.32
N VAL A 147 -10.19 -10.58 14.53
CA VAL A 147 -9.39 -9.91 13.49
C VAL A 147 -7.97 -9.75 14.01
N SER A 148 -6.99 -10.08 13.19
CA SER A 148 -5.58 -9.87 13.51
C SER A 148 -4.99 -8.88 12.51
N THR A 149 -4.30 -7.85 12.99
CA THR A 149 -3.65 -6.83 12.17
C THR A 149 -2.14 -6.94 12.28
N SER A 150 -1.43 -6.83 11.16
CA SER A 150 0.04 -6.84 11.15
C SER A 150 0.61 -5.53 11.67
N ALA A 151 1.74 -5.64 12.38
CA ALA A 151 2.55 -4.52 12.81
C ALA A 151 4.00 -4.99 12.99
N HIS A 152 4.95 -4.38 12.28
CA HIS A 152 6.40 -4.59 12.44
C HIS A 152 6.82 -6.08 12.45
N GLY A 153 6.22 -6.89 11.56
CA GLY A 153 6.51 -8.33 11.41
C GLY A 153 5.81 -9.25 12.40
N GLY A 154 5.00 -8.70 13.33
CA GLY A 154 4.09 -9.40 14.24
C GLY A 154 2.63 -9.21 13.88
N PHE A 155 1.75 -9.72 14.75
CA PHE A 155 0.30 -9.51 14.67
C PHE A 155 -0.29 -9.21 16.05
N SER A 156 -1.24 -8.29 16.09
CA SER A 156 -2.11 -8.05 17.24
C SER A 156 -3.49 -8.66 16.98
N VAL A 157 -4.05 -9.38 17.95
CA VAL A 157 -5.31 -10.11 17.82
C VAL A 157 -6.42 -9.42 18.62
N TYR A 158 -7.56 -9.21 17.98
CA TYR A 158 -8.73 -8.54 18.57
C TYR A 158 -9.97 -9.42 18.45
N GLY A 159 -10.73 -9.55 19.53
CA GLY A 159 -12.06 -10.16 19.51
C GLY A 159 -13.05 -9.28 18.73
N ARG A 160 -14.11 -9.89 18.23
CA ARG A 160 -15.17 -9.20 17.46
C ARG A 160 -15.71 -7.94 18.13
N ASP A 161 -15.86 -7.96 19.45
CA ASP A 161 -16.37 -6.87 20.28
C ASP A 161 -15.47 -5.63 20.32
N ARG A 162 -14.22 -5.79 19.96
CA ARG A 162 -13.20 -4.72 19.90
C ARG A 162 -13.00 -4.13 18.51
N ILE A 163 -13.78 -4.56 17.54
CA ILE A 163 -13.70 -4.13 16.14
C ILE A 163 -14.94 -3.31 15.80
N ARG A 164 -14.78 -2.22 15.07
CA ARG A 164 -15.87 -1.51 14.40
C ARG A 164 -16.13 -2.19 13.04
N TRP A 165 -17.39 -2.28 12.67
CA TRP A 165 -17.82 -3.03 11.48
C TRP A 165 -18.61 -2.14 10.53
N ASP A 166 -18.49 -2.43 9.23
CA ASP A 166 -19.43 -2.04 8.19
C ASP A 166 -20.08 -3.33 7.66
N GLY A 167 -21.24 -3.70 8.19
CA GLY A 167 -21.83 -5.03 7.92
C GLY A 167 -20.93 -6.17 8.40
N THR A 168 -20.35 -6.93 7.47
CA THR A 168 -19.42 -8.04 7.75
C THR A 168 -17.95 -7.62 7.63
N HIS A 169 -17.69 -6.38 7.26
CA HIS A 169 -16.38 -5.83 6.94
C HIS A 169 -15.75 -5.18 8.17
N PRO A 170 -14.62 -5.69 8.72
CA PRO A 170 -13.93 -5.02 9.82
C PRO A 170 -13.30 -3.71 9.32
N LYS A 171 -13.48 -2.63 10.08
CA LYS A 171 -12.90 -1.33 9.78
C LYS A 171 -11.45 -1.26 10.28
N ILE A 172 -10.52 -1.08 9.35
CA ILE A 172 -9.06 -1.12 9.58
C ILE A 172 -8.43 0.17 9.07
N VAL A 173 -7.47 0.68 9.82
CA VAL A 173 -6.73 1.91 9.49
C VAL A 173 -5.25 1.60 9.29
N TYR A 174 -4.69 2.07 8.18
CA TYR A 174 -3.25 2.12 7.97
C TYR A 174 -2.72 3.41 8.57
N HIS A 175 -1.89 3.32 9.59
CA HIS A 175 -1.48 4.46 10.39
C HIS A 175 0.00 4.39 10.74
N LYS A 176 0.59 5.54 11.00
CA LYS A 176 1.95 5.61 11.54
C LYS A 176 1.96 5.22 13.02
N ASP A 177 2.80 4.25 13.39
CA ASP A 177 2.93 3.80 14.78
C ASP A 177 3.98 4.62 15.55
N GLY A 178 3.56 5.74 16.09
CA GLY A 178 4.42 6.65 16.85
C GLY A 178 5.63 7.15 16.04
N ILE A 179 6.84 6.79 16.47
CA ILE A 179 8.10 7.13 15.79
C ILE A 179 8.55 6.07 14.78
N SER A 180 7.83 4.96 14.68
CA SER A 180 8.11 3.84 13.78
C SER A 180 7.49 4.05 12.39
N THR A 181 7.51 3.02 11.57
CA THR A 181 6.83 2.91 10.28
C THR A 181 5.33 2.72 10.44
N HIS A 182 4.62 2.60 9.34
CA HIS A 182 3.17 2.37 9.35
C HIS A 182 2.83 0.90 9.61
N CYS A 183 1.60 0.67 10.07
CA CYS A 183 1.04 -0.66 10.29
C CYS A 183 -0.50 -0.59 10.29
N PHE A 184 -1.16 -1.73 10.44
CA PHE A 184 -2.61 -1.78 10.58
C PHE A 184 -3.06 -1.77 12.04
N ARG A 185 -4.13 -1.04 12.31
CA ARG A 185 -4.89 -1.09 13.57
C ARG A 185 -6.39 -1.19 13.31
N PRO A 186 -7.20 -1.70 14.24
CA PRO A 186 -8.65 -1.50 14.19
C PRO A 186 -9.02 -0.02 14.26
N ALA A 187 -10.09 0.36 13.57
CA ALA A 187 -10.66 1.69 13.65
C ALA A 187 -11.24 1.99 15.05
N ASN A 188 -11.14 3.25 15.46
CA ASN A 188 -11.74 3.79 16.67
C ASN A 188 -12.76 4.91 16.36
N SER A 189 -13.26 5.62 17.35
CA SER A 189 -14.26 6.68 17.14
C SER A 189 -13.74 7.91 16.42
N ASN A 190 -12.42 8.14 16.42
CA ASN A 190 -11.81 9.31 15.80
C ASN A 190 -11.56 9.12 14.29
N ASP A 191 -11.72 7.89 13.78
CA ASP A 191 -11.55 7.56 12.37
C ASP A 191 -12.85 7.75 11.55
N GLU A 192 -13.77 8.58 12.05
CA GLU A 192 -15.04 8.93 11.37
C GLU A 192 -15.19 10.46 11.29
N PRO A 193 -15.25 11.06 10.10
CA PRO A 193 -15.13 10.40 8.79
C PRO A 193 -13.69 9.96 8.49
N PRO A 194 -13.49 8.97 7.58
CA PRO A 194 -12.18 8.56 7.13
C PRO A 194 -11.30 9.71 6.60
N GLU A 195 -9.97 9.63 6.82
CA GLU A 195 -9.02 10.70 6.49
C GLU A 195 -8.57 10.69 5.02
N ASN A 196 -8.91 9.65 4.26
CA ASN A 196 -8.57 9.57 2.85
C ASN A 196 -9.31 10.63 2.02
N HIS A 197 -8.84 10.92 0.79
CA HIS A 197 -9.39 11.96 -0.08
C HIS A 197 -10.88 11.81 -0.42
N GLN A 198 -11.46 10.62 -0.25
CA GLN A 198 -12.89 10.38 -0.49
C GLN A 198 -13.74 10.47 0.77
N HIS A 199 -13.13 10.59 1.95
CA HIS A 199 -13.79 10.60 3.26
C HIS A 199 -14.76 9.43 3.46
N SER A 200 -14.41 8.27 2.92
CA SER A 200 -15.22 7.05 2.96
C SER A 200 -14.34 5.82 3.14
N TRP A 201 -14.91 4.77 3.73
CA TRP A 201 -14.25 3.47 3.87
C TRP A 201 -14.00 2.87 2.49
N GLN A 202 -12.78 2.39 2.27
CA GLN A 202 -12.30 1.91 0.98
C GLN A 202 -12.32 0.39 0.89
N PHE A 203 -12.69 -0.11 -0.30
CA PHE A 203 -12.69 -1.52 -0.65
C PHE A 203 -11.85 -1.71 -1.92
N PRO A 204 -10.53 -1.91 -1.79
CA PRO A 204 -9.65 -2.18 -2.94
C PRO A 204 -10.18 -3.32 -3.81
N SER A 205 -9.99 -3.23 -5.14
CA SER A 205 -10.32 -4.33 -6.05
C SER A 205 -9.65 -5.62 -5.59
N LEU A 206 -10.44 -6.59 -5.09
CA LEU A 206 -9.93 -7.78 -4.43
C LEU A 206 -9.58 -8.87 -5.43
N VAL A 207 -8.33 -9.35 -5.37
CA VAL A 207 -7.83 -10.49 -6.14
C VAL A 207 -7.58 -11.66 -5.18
N GLY A 208 -8.41 -12.70 -5.26
CA GLY A 208 -8.22 -13.93 -4.49
C GLY A 208 -7.06 -14.77 -5.01
N TRP A 209 -6.54 -15.68 -4.19
CA TRP A 209 -5.40 -16.53 -4.54
C TRP A 209 -5.58 -17.31 -5.84
N ASN A 210 -6.81 -17.71 -6.14
CA ASN A 210 -7.18 -18.43 -7.37
C ASN A 210 -7.72 -17.51 -8.46
N GLY A 211 -7.83 -16.21 -8.19
CA GLY A 211 -8.41 -15.20 -9.09
C GLY A 211 -7.42 -14.46 -9.97
N TYR A 212 -6.12 -14.71 -9.84
CA TYR A 212 -5.11 -14.06 -10.66
C TYR A 212 -5.23 -14.48 -12.13
N PRO A 213 -5.04 -13.55 -13.08
CA PRO A 213 -4.80 -13.92 -14.47
C PRO A 213 -3.62 -14.89 -14.58
N ALA A 214 -3.62 -15.73 -15.64
CA ALA A 214 -2.63 -16.77 -15.83
C ALA A 214 -1.18 -16.26 -15.73
N GLY A 215 -0.35 -16.91 -14.90
CA GLY A 215 1.05 -16.60 -14.69
C GLY A 215 1.36 -15.40 -13.79
N LEU A 216 0.36 -14.52 -13.50
CA LEU A 216 0.63 -13.32 -12.70
C LEU A 216 0.87 -13.65 -11.23
N ARG A 217 0.14 -14.62 -10.68
CA ARG A 217 0.39 -15.08 -9.30
C ARG A 217 1.81 -15.60 -9.13
N ASP A 218 2.27 -16.44 -10.04
CA ASP A 218 3.61 -17.03 -9.97
C ASP A 218 4.68 -15.94 -10.10
N LYS A 219 4.46 -14.97 -10.98
CA LYS A 219 5.37 -13.82 -11.14
C LYS A 219 5.41 -12.96 -9.86
N LEU A 220 4.26 -12.65 -9.26
CA LEU A 220 4.18 -11.90 -8.02
C LEU A 220 4.86 -12.62 -6.86
N THR A 221 4.68 -13.95 -6.75
CA THR A 221 5.29 -14.74 -5.67
C THR A 221 6.81 -14.86 -5.78
N GLN A 222 7.38 -14.68 -6.98
CA GLN A 222 8.81 -14.68 -7.25
C GLN A 222 9.44 -13.28 -7.15
N ALA A 223 8.61 -12.22 -7.09
CA ALA A 223 9.12 -10.86 -7.01
C ALA A 223 9.87 -10.61 -5.69
N ASP A 224 10.92 -9.81 -5.80
CA ASP A 224 11.70 -9.34 -4.65
C ASP A 224 11.17 -7.97 -4.19
N PHE A 225 10.64 -7.93 -2.98
CA PHE A 225 10.17 -6.72 -2.32
C PHE A 225 11.11 -6.28 -1.17
N GLY A 226 12.38 -6.71 -1.20
CA GLY A 226 13.35 -6.37 -0.16
C GLY A 226 12.94 -6.93 1.20
N SER A 227 12.80 -6.05 2.20
CA SER A 227 12.38 -6.44 3.55
C SER A 227 10.87 -6.66 3.70
N ALA A 228 10.07 -6.18 2.76
CA ALA A 228 8.62 -6.34 2.78
C ALA A 228 8.22 -7.78 2.40
N VAL A 229 7.34 -8.38 3.17
CA VAL A 229 7.02 -9.81 3.04
C VAL A 229 5.62 -10.01 2.51
N PHE A 230 5.49 -10.50 1.26
CA PHE A 230 4.21 -10.94 0.73
C PHE A 230 3.73 -12.20 1.46
N GLY A 231 2.83 -12.01 2.44
CA GLY A 231 2.38 -13.04 3.38
C GLY A 231 1.52 -14.14 2.76
N LEU A 232 1.00 -13.93 1.55
CA LEU A 232 0.08 -14.86 0.89
C LEU A 232 0.77 -15.97 0.11
N LYS A 233 2.08 -15.83 -0.23
CA LYS A 233 2.80 -16.85 -1.00
C LYS A 233 3.04 -18.12 -0.18
N ASP A 234 3.12 -19.29 -0.84
CA ASP A 234 3.18 -20.60 -0.19
C ASP A 234 4.22 -20.70 0.93
N GLY A 235 5.43 -20.16 0.73
CA GLY A 235 6.49 -20.19 1.74
C GLY A 235 6.20 -19.35 3.00
N ASN A 236 5.25 -18.42 2.95
CA ASN A 236 4.95 -17.47 4.04
C ASN A 236 3.56 -17.69 4.65
N PHE A 237 2.61 -18.17 3.89
CA PHE A 237 1.18 -18.18 4.23
C PHE A 237 0.89 -18.86 5.58
N ASN A 238 1.35 -20.11 5.74
CA ASN A 238 1.12 -20.84 6.97
C ASN A 238 1.79 -20.17 8.19
N ALA A 239 3.00 -19.64 8.01
CA ALA A 239 3.72 -18.95 9.08
C ALA A 239 3.04 -17.63 9.48
N HIS A 240 2.46 -16.88 8.51
CA HIS A 240 1.67 -15.68 8.80
C HIS A 240 0.39 -16.04 9.57
N LEU A 241 -0.34 -17.07 9.14
CA LEU A 241 -1.50 -17.56 9.87
C LEU A 241 -1.14 -18.03 11.29
N ALA A 242 -0.01 -18.70 11.47
CA ALA A 242 0.46 -19.12 12.79
C ALA A 242 0.75 -17.95 13.72
N LYS A 243 1.40 -16.89 13.20
CA LYS A 243 1.67 -15.65 13.96
C LYS A 243 0.38 -14.87 14.31
N ALA A 244 -0.58 -14.86 13.39
CA ALA A 244 -1.84 -14.14 13.53
C ALA A 244 -2.89 -14.89 14.34
N LYS A 245 -2.70 -16.18 14.61
CA LYS A 245 -3.73 -17.08 15.19
C LYS A 245 -4.15 -16.63 16.59
N PRO A 246 -5.46 -16.46 16.84
CA PRO A 246 -5.98 -16.31 18.21
C PRO A 246 -5.63 -17.52 19.08
N SER A 247 -5.30 -17.28 20.33
CA SER A 247 -5.08 -18.36 21.29
C SER A 247 -6.38 -19.16 21.53
N GLY A 248 -6.26 -20.48 21.72
CA GLY A 248 -7.37 -21.34 22.11
C GLY A 248 -8.31 -21.80 20.99
N ILE A 249 -8.19 -21.30 19.73
CA ILE A 249 -8.99 -21.80 18.61
C ILE A 249 -8.37 -23.07 18.02
N ALA A 250 -9.23 -23.99 17.54
CA ALA A 250 -8.81 -25.29 17.03
C ALA A 250 -8.19 -25.25 15.62
N PHE A 251 -8.12 -24.08 14.97
CA PHE A 251 -7.53 -23.92 13.64
C PHE A 251 -6.06 -24.37 13.64
N ASP A 252 -5.66 -25.14 12.63
CA ASP A 252 -4.27 -25.53 12.41
C ASP A 252 -3.70 -24.82 11.18
N PRO A 253 -2.73 -23.90 11.34
CA PRO A 253 -2.10 -23.21 10.21
C PRO A 253 -1.37 -24.14 9.24
N TYR A 254 -0.94 -25.32 9.69
CA TYR A 254 -0.08 -26.23 8.94
C TYR A 254 -0.82 -27.47 8.39
N ALA A 255 -2.11 -27.68 8.76
CA ALA A 255 -2.94 -28.75 8.22
C ALA A 255 -3.27 -28.56 6.73
#